data_f321910122e5e6a656c1f0b32f785971
#
_entry.id   f321910122e5e6a656c1f0b32f785971
#
_cell.length_a   1.000
_cell.length_b   1.000
_cell.length_c   1.000
_cell.angle_alpha   90.00
_cell.angle_beta   90.00
_cell.angle_gamma   90.00
#
_symmetry.space_group_name_H-M   'P 1'
#
loop_
_entity.id
_entity.type
_entity.pdbx_description
1 polymer ?
#
loop_
_entity_poly.entity_id
_entity_poly.type
_entity_poly.pdbx_seq_one_letter_code
_entity_poly.pdbx_strand_id
1 'polypeptide(L)'
;MTKNIFQIKIIALFILILIAFIRSPYIFLKGRFMYGDAFFYVNSLNNNWYESLFLIHKEAGYINLFSNISSVINAKIINIEYAPLFNVYFCFLLIIILISLVLFSNIILFKSDFQKYLICVLLLIAPPFVFEIWLDALNAQTYLAIITFIILFIEYEKKIQLYLNPVILVIAGLSGIYSCLLTPLFIIKYYFSRRIINLINSSILLLASLIQLSIIFISKNSNTLYAGKLDFSISSTEFISFSYNVLVRTFFSGTFPNYIVSNFKDLKDDKDIILIMSILVFL
;
A
#
# COMPACT_ATOMS: atom_id res chain seq x y z
N MET A 1 0.47 -29.18 9.56
CA MET A 1 1.74 -28.81 8.88
C MET A 1 2.86 -29.60 9.50
N THR A 2 3.58 -30.41 8.72
CA THR A 2 4.72 -31.20 9.24
C THR A 2 5.85 -30.27 9.69
N LYS A 3 6.62 -30.67 10.71
CA LYS A 3 7.74 -29.88 11.27
C LYS A 3 8.72 -29.42 10.18
N ASN A 4 8.98 -30.25 9.19
CA ASN A 4 9.91 -29.94 8.08
C ASN A 4 9.38 -28.81 7.18
N ILE A 5 8.08 -28.77 6.85
CA ILE A 5 7.49 -27.70 6.01
C ILE A 5 7.55 -26.36 6.74
N PHE A 6 7.32 -26.36 8.05
CA PHE A 6 7.43 -25.12 8.85
C PHE A 6 8.86 -24.56 8.84
N GLN A 7 9.86 -25.42 9.01
CA GLN A 7 11.27 -25.02 8.97
C GLN A 7 11.66 -24.44 7.58
N ILE A 8 11.21 -25.07 6.50
CA ILE A 8 11.46 -24.56 5.13
C ILE A 8 10.87 -23.15 4.97
N LYS A 9 9.65 -22.90 5.46
CA LYS A 9 9.03 -21.57 5.39
C LYS A 9 9.76 -20.51 6.20
N ILE A 10 10.33 -20.87 7.35
CA ILE A 10 11.16 -19.97 8.14
C ILE A 10 12.45 -19.64 7.38
N ILE A 11 13.13 -20.63 6.81
CA ILE A 11 14.33 -20.39 6.01
C ILE A 11 14.00 -19.49 4.81
N ALA A 12 12.90 -19.74 4.11
CA ALA A 12 12.44 -18.91 3.02
C ALA A 12 12.20 -17.46 3.47
N LEU A 13 11.57 -17.26 4.63
CA LEU A 13 11.37 -15.92 5.19
C LEU A 13 12.69 -15.19 5.41
N PHE A 14 13.71 -15.84 5.98
CA PHE A 14 15.04 -15.25 6.16
C PHE A 14 15.69 -14.88 4.84
N ILE A 15 15.61 -15.74 3.83
CA ILE A 15 16.15 -15.46 2.49
C ILE A 15 15.44 -14.25 1.87
N LEU A 16 14.13 -14.15 1.99
CA LEU A 16 13.34 -13.03 1.48
C LEU A 16 13.67 -11.71 2.21
N ILE A 17 13.90 -11.74 3.51
CA ILE A 17 14.39 -10.61 4.29
C ILE A 17 15.77 -10.16 3.78
N LEU A 18 16.66 -11.11 3.51
CA LEU A 18 17.98 -10.81 2.96
C LEU A 18 17.89 -10.19 1.55
N ILE A 19 17.01 -10.71 0.70
CA ILE A 19 16.75 -10.11 -0.64
C ILE A 19 16.27 -8.68 -0.50
N ALA A 20 15.34 -8.39 0.41
CA ALA A 20 14.86 -7.05 0.66
C ALA A 20 15.98 -6.10 1.10
N PHE A 21 16.90 -6.57 1.96
CA PHE A 21 18.06 -5.81 2.40
C PHE A 21 19.04 -5.53 1.24
N ILE A 22 19.37 -6.57 0.45
CA ILE A 22 20.31 -6.46 -0.70
C ILE A 22 19.77 -5.50 -1.77
N ARG A 23 18.45 -5.40 -1.90
CA ARG A 23 17.81 -4.49 -2.85
C ARG A 23 18.21 -3.03 -2.65
N SER A 24 18.37 -2.58 -1.41
CA SER A 24 18.66 -1.18 -1.09
C SER A 24 19.42 -1.05 0.24
N PRO A 25 20.64 -1.59 0.35
CA PRO A 25 21.38 -1.64 1.61
C PRO A 25 21.66 -0.25 2.18
N TYR A 26 21.85 0.75 1.31
CA TYR A 26 22.08 2.12 1.74
C TYR A 26 20.92 2.68 2.56
N ILE A 27 19.66 2.39 2.18
CA ILE A 27 18.46 2.86 2.90
C ILE A 27 18.40 2.22 4.29
N PHE A 28 18.72 0.94 4.41
CA PHE A 28 18.76 0.24 5.70
C PHE A 28 19.90 0.71 6.63
N LEU A 29 21.01 1.17 6.07
CA LEU A 29 22.17 1.61 6.86
C LEU A 29 22.11 3.08 7.27
N LYS A 30 21.59 3.93 6.41
CA LYS A 30 21.56 5.39 6.62
C LYS A 30 20.21 5.93 7.05
N GLY A 31 19.14 5.17 6.82
CA GLY A 31 17.79 5.67 6.97
C GLY A 31 17.43 6.69 5.91
N ARG A 32 16.16 7.10 5.92
CA ARG A 32 15.67 8.11 4.98
C ARG A 32 14.36 8.69 5.50
N PHE A 33 14.21 10.03 5.34
CA PHE A 33 12.92 10.69 5.34
C PHE A 33 12.62 11.22 3.94
N MET A 34 11.45 10.88 3.42
CA MET A 34 10.91 11.55 2.24
C MET A 34 10.18 12.83 2.66
N TYR A 35 9.89 13.69 1.68
CA TYR A 35 9.22 14.97 1.97
C TYR A 35 7.92 14.80 2.78
N GLY A 36 7.10 13.82 2.41
CA GLY A 36 5.87 13.52 3.13
C GLY A 36 6.10 13.05 4.57
N ASP A 37 7.08 12.18 4.80
CA ASP A 37 7.44 11.72 6.16
C ASP A 37 7.90 12.88 7.04
N ALA A 38 8.70 13.81 6.47
CA ALA A 38 9.16 15.00 7.19
C ALA A 38 7.99 15.90 7.60
N PHE A 39 6.97 16.04 6.76
CA PHE A 39 5.75 16.80 7.10
C PHE A 39 5.06 16.20 8.34
N PHE A 40 4.82 14.90 8.36
CA PHE A 40 4.20 14.22 9.50
C PHE A 40 5.07 14.32 10.77
N TYR A 41 6.38 14.16 10.62
CA TYR A 41 7.34 14.25 11.72
C TYR A 41 7.32 15.64 12.39
N VAL A 42 7.43 16.72 11.59
CA VAL A 42 7.42 18.11 12.11
C VAL A 42 6.08 18.45 12.79
N ASN A 43 4.96 18.00 12.21
CA ASN A 43 3.67 18.17 12.85
C ASN A 43 3.60 17.41 14.18
N SER A 44 4.15 16.20 14.26
CA SER A 44 4.17 15.42 15.48
C SER A 44 5.09 16.00 16.56
N LEU A 45 6.13 16.75 16.20
CA LEU A 45 6.94 17.50 17.18
C LEU A 45 6.12 18.59 17.88
N ASN A 46 5.27 19.30 17.13
CA ASN A 46 4.56 20.49 17.58
C ASN A 46 3.21 20.18 18.26
N ASN A 47 2.61 19.02 18.00
CA ASN A 47 1.29 18.63 18.50
C ASN A 47 1.39 17.60 19.63
N ASN A 48 0.29 17.42 20.38
CA ASN A 48 0.15 16.35 21.35
C ASN A 48 0.06 14.97 20.69
N TRP A 49 0.26 13.88 21.45
CA TRP A 49 0.23 12.51 20.96
C TRP A 49 -1.05 12.17 20.20
N TYR A 50 -2.22 12.46 20.77
CA TYR A 50 -3.51 12.14 20.17
C TYR A 50 -3.81 13.00 18.94
N GLU A 51 -3.45 14.29 18.95
CA GLU A 51 -3.59 15.17 17.80
C GLU A 51 -2.73 14.70 16.63
N SER A 52 -1.51 14.25 16.92
CA SER A 52 -0.59 13.73 15.92
C SER A 52 -1.07 12.37 15.35
N LEU A 53 -1.65 11.49 16.17
CA LEU A 53 -2.18 10.21 15.73
C LEU A 53 -3.35 10.35 14.75
N PHE A 54 -4.17 11.38 14.92
CA PHE A 54 -5.33 11.65 14.06
C PHE A 54 -5.12 12.84 13.13
N LEU A 55 -3.87 13.18 12.84
CA LEU A 55 -3.52 14.23 11.90
C LEU A 55 -4.08 13.90 10.51
N ILE A 56 -4.88 14.84 9.98
CA ILE A 56 -5.42 14.76 8.64
C ILE A 56 -4.43 15.44 7.67
N HIS A 57 -4.05 14.74 6.64
CA HIS A 57 -3.28 15.32 5.53
C HIS A 57 -4.22 16.19 4.69
N LYS A 58 -4.32 17.48 5.00
CA LYS A 58 -5.31 18.40 4.41
C LYS A 58 -5.19 18.49 2.88
N GLU A 59 -3.97 18.48 2.35
CA GLU A 59 -3.72 18.54 0.92
C GLU A 59 -4.17 17.27 0.17
N ALA A 60 -4.03 16.12 0.79
CA ALA A 60 -4.44 14.84 0.22
C ALA A 60 -5.89 14.45 0.57
N GLY A 61 -6.49 15.11 1.56
CA GLY A 61 -7.89 14.92 1.95
C GLY A 61 -8.16 13.57 2.63
N TYR A 62 -7.17 12.95 3.29
CA TYR A 62 -7.36 11.68 4.01
C TYR A 62 -6.50 11.62 5.27
N ILE A 63 -6.83 10.69 6.17
CA ILE A 63 -5.99 10.33 7.31
C ILE A 63 -5.05 9.19 6.90
N ASN A 64 -3.79 9.24 7.38
CA ASN A 64 -2.81 8.16 7.21
C ASN A 64 -2.32 7.71 8.58
N LEU A 65 -3.08 6.80 9.20
CA LEU A 65 -2.80 6.34 10.56
C LEU A 65 -1.41 5.70 10.69
N PHE A 66 -0.96 4.94 9.68
CA PHE A 66 0.37 4.31 9.72
C PHE A 66 1.50 5.34 9.75
N SER A 67 1.44 6.36 8.88
CA SER A 67 2.41 7.46 8.89
C SER A 67 2.34 8.26 10.20
N ASN A 68 1.13 8.50 10.69
CA ASN A 68 0.93 9.19 11.96
C ASN A 68 1.57 8.42 13.12
N ILE A 69 1.36 7.09 13.22
CA ILE A 69 1.99 6.24 14.25
C ILE A 69 3.51 6.30 14.14
N SER A 70 4.06 6.11 12.92
CA SER A 70 5.51 6.20 12.69
C SER A 70 6.07 7.54 13.15
N SER A 71 5.42 8.63 12.76
CA SER A 71 5.86 10.00 13.06
C SER A 71 5.75 10.36 14.53
N VAL A 72 4.70 9.91 15.22
CA VAL A 72 4.54 10.10 16.66
C VAL A 72 5.66 9.38 17.43
N ILE A 73 5.94 8.13 17.10
CA ILE A 73 7.03 7.38 17.75
C ILE A 73 8.37 8.07 17.48
N ASN A 74 8.61 8.46 16.22
CA ASN A 74 9.83 9.18 15.83
C ASN A 74 9.99 10.50 16.59
N ALA A 75 8.93 11.30 16.71
CA ALA A 75 9.01 12.64 17.27
C ALA A 75 9.06 12.66 18.81
N LYS A 76 8.45 11.65 19.47
CA LYS A 76 8.28 11.66 20.93
C LYS A 76 9.17 10.67 21.67
N ILE A 77 9.70 9.65 21.00
CA ILE A 77 10.45 8.57 21.64
C ILE A 77 11.86 8.45 21.07
N ILE A 78 12.03 8.63 19.75
CA ILE A 78 13.30 8.37 19.06
C ILE A 78 14.11 9.68 18.97
N ASN A 79 15.43 9.58 19.19
CA ASN A 79 16.32 10.71 18.94
C ASN A 79 16.33 11.04 17.44
N ILE A 80 16.37 12.33 17.10
CA ILE A 80 16.30 12.83 15.72
C ILE A 80 17.31 12.17 14.78
N GLU A 81 18.49 11.85 15.29
CA GLU A 81 19.56 11.18 14.53
C GLU A 81 19.16 9.79 14.01
N TYR A 82 18.31 9.07 14.78
CA TYR A 82 17.84 7.72 14.43
C TYR A 82 16.44 7.70 13.81
N ALA A 83 15.74 8.83 13.80
CA ALA A 83 14.38 8.91 13.32
C ALA A 83 14.23 8.45 11.84
N PRO A 84 15.12 8.81 10.89
CA PRO A 84 15.06 8.31 9.53
C PRO A 84 15.25 6.78 9.43
N LEU A 85 16.13 6.25 10.29
CA LEU A 85 16.42 4.81 10.34
C LEU A 85 15.23 4.04 10.90
N PHE A 86 14.65 4.52 11.99
CA PHE A 86 13.43 3.93 12.58
C PHE A 86 12.28 3.90 11.55
N ASN A 87 12.06 4.99 10.80
CA ASN A 87 11.01 5.06 9.79
C ASN A 87 11.15 3.93 8.76
N VAL A 88 12.37 3.70 8.27
CA VAL A 88 12.69 2.63 7.31
C VAL A 88 12.36 1.25 7.90
N TYR A 89 12.82 0.97 9.13
CA TYR A 89 12.55 -0.33 9.78
C TYR A 89 11.08 -0.51 10.15
N PHE A 90 10.38 0.55 10.51
CA PHE A 90 8.95 0.51 10.77
C PHE A 90 8.16 0.17 9.50
N CYS A 91 8.53 0.74 8.35
CA CYS A 91 7.96 0.37 7.05
C CYS A 91 8.35 -1.05 6.64
N PHE A 92 9.58 -1.47 6.93
CA PHE A 92 10.04 -2.82 6.65
C PHE A 92 9.26 -3.89 7.41
N LEU A 93 8.78 -3.57 8.62
CA LEU A 93 7.89 -4.45 9.37
C LEU A 93 6.62 -4.82 8.57
N LEU A 94 6.03 -3.89 7.81
CA LEU A 94 4.88 -4.20 6.95
C LEU A 94 5.24 -5.22 5.86
N ILE A 95 6.42 -5.12 5.30
CA ILE A 95 6.90 -6.08 4.29
C ILE A 95 7.06 -7.46 4.92
N ILE A 96 7.62 -7.53 6.12
CA ILE A 96 7.73 -8.78 6.87
C ILE A 96 6.35 -9.37 7.17
N ILE A 97 5.39 -8.54 7.58
CA ILE A 97 4.01 -8.96 7.82
C ILE A 97 3.39 -9.50 6.53
N LEU A 98 3.52 -8.79 5.42
CA LEU A 98 3.01 -9.21 4.11
C LEU A 98 3.57 -10.57 3.69
N ILE A 99 4.89 -10.72 3.70
CA ILE A 99 5.57 -11.98 3.36
C ILE A 99 5.13 -13.10 4.30
N SER A 100 5.05 -12.84 5.61
CA SER A 100 4.63 -13.82 6.60
C SER A 100 3.19 -14.26 6.38
N LEU A 101 2.27 -13.34 6.05
CA LEU A 101 0.89 -13.68 5.70
C LEU A 101 0.84 -14.59 4.48
N VAL A 102 1.60 -14.29 3.43
CA VAL A 102 1.64 -15.12 2.22
C VAL A 102 2.19 -16.51 2.51
N LEU A 103 3.30 -16.62 3.25
CA LEU A 103 3.97 -17.90 3.50
C LEU A 103 3.21 -18.81 4.48
N PHE A 104 2.66 -18.24 5.56
CA PHE A 104 2.14 -19.01 6.69
C PHE A 104 0.61 -19.12 6.74
N SER A 105 -0.11 -18.37 5.89
CA SER A 105 -1.58 -18.47 5.83
C SER A 105 -2.02 -19.43 4.73
N ASN A 106 -3.21 -20.01 4.95
CA ASN A 106 -3.91 -20.74 3.90
C ASN A 106 -4.67 -19.72 3.05
N ILE A 107 -4.19 -19.49 1.83
CA ILE A 107 -4.74 -18.50 0.89
C ILE A 107 -5.33 -19.27 -0.29
N ILE A 108 -6.62 -19.09 -0.55
CA ILE A 108 -7.36 -19.79 -1.61
C ILE A 108 -6.72 -19.60 -2.99
N LEU A 109 -6.12 -18.43 -3.23
CA LEU A 109 -5.49 -18.10 -4.52
C LEU A 109 -4.23 -18.91 -4.83
N PHE A 110 -3.54 -19.42 -3.81
CA PHE A 110 -2.27 -20.11 -3.98
C PHE A 110 -2.40 -21.59 -3.68
N LYS A 111 -2.39 -22.40 -4.74
CA LYS A 111 -2.56 -23.85 -4.67
C LYS A 111 -1.27 -24.58 -4.24
N SER A 112 -0.10 -23.95 -4.39
CA SER A 112 1.19 -24.55 -4.05
C SER A 112 2.09 -23.60 -3.27
N ASP A 113 3.01 -24.13 -2.47
CA ASP A 113 4.00 -23.33 -1.76
C ASP A 113 4.95 -22.65 -2.76
N PHE A 114 5.21 -23.22 -3.94
CA PHE A 114 5.98 -22.56 -4.99
C PHE A 114 5.35 -21.25 -5.45
N GLN A 115 4.03 -21.20 -5.66
CA GLN A 115 3.32 -19.96 -5.99
C GLN A 115 3.48 -18.90 -4.90
N LYS A 116 3.46 -19.31 -3.61
CA LYS A 116 3.69 -18.39 -2.48
C LYS A 116 5.11 -17.82 -2.48
N TYR A 117 6.11 -18.65 -2.73
CA TYR A 117 7.49 -18.17 -2.84
C TYR A 117 7.69 -17.23 -4.02
N LEU A 118 7.14 -17.59 -5.18
CA LEU A 118 7.24 -16.78 -6.39
C LEU A 118 6.62 -15.40 -6.18
N ILE A 119 5.41 -15.32 -5.61
CA ILE A 119 4.76 -14.02 -5.37
C ILE A 119 5.52 -13.17 -4.34
N CYS A 120 6.09 -13.80 -3.29
CA CYS A 120 6.93 -13.07 -2.35
C CYS A 120 8.19 -12.49 -3.01
N VAL A 121 8.84 -13.25 -3.89
CA VAL A 121 9.99 -12.76 -4.66
C VAL A 121 9.58 -11.62 -5.58
N LEU A 122 8.46 -11.78 -6.32
CA LEU A 122 7.94 -10.73 -7.20
C LEU A 122 7.60 -9.45 -6.44
N LEU A 123 6.96 -9.54 -5.26
CA LEU A 123 6.67 -8.39 -4.41
C LEU A 123 7.92 -7.64 -3.94
N LEU A 124 9.03 -8.36 -3.76
CA LEU A 124 10.30 -7.76 -3.36
C LEU A 124 11.13 -7.22 -4.52
N ILE A 125 11.06 -7.86 -5.70
CA ILE A 125 11.87 -7.48 -6.87
C ILE A 125 11.11 -6.49 -7.75
N ALA A 126 9.76 -6.55 -7.78
CA ALA A 126 8.95 -5.63 -8.57
C ALA A 126 9.42 -4.19 -8.31
N PRO A 127 9.89 -3.50 -9.31
CA PRO A 127 10.39 -2.16 -9.11
C PRO A 127 9.23 -1.28 -8.66
N PRO A 128 9.30 -0.61 -7.52
CA PRO A 128 8.52 0.59 -7.37
C PRO A 128 9.12 1.57 -8.37
N PHE A 129 8.35 1.98 -9.35
CA PHE A 129 8.76 2.99 -10.33
C PHE A 129 9.07 4.33 -9.68
N VAL A 130 8.67 4.48 -8.42
CA VAL A 130 8.93 5.65 -7.61
C VAL A 130 9.75 5.19 -6.42
N PHE A 131 10.99 5.66 -6.33
CA PHE A 131 11.84 5.47 -5.14
C PHE A 131 11.09 5.82 -3.85
N GLU A 132 10.07 6.63 -3.94
CA GLU A 132 9.20 7.09 -2.88
C GLU A 132 8.37 5.98 -2.23
N ILE A 133 8.02 4.91 -2.95
CA ILE A 133 7.15 3.85 -2.40
C ILE A 133 7.91 2.88 -1.50
N TRP A 134 9.20 2.62 -1.81
CA TRP A 134 9.97 1.62 -1.09
C TRP A 134 10.39 2.12 0.28
N LEU A 135 9.91 1.46 1.36
CA LEU A 135 10.24 1.75 2.75
C LEU A 135 9.94 3.22 3.16
N ASP A 136 8.82 3.74 2.68
CA ASP A 136 8.31 5.05 2.99
C ASP A 136 6.97 4.97 3.73
N ALA A 137 6.82 5.69 4.86
CA ALA A 137 5.63 5.57 5.70
C ALA A 137 4.40 6.20 5.05
N LEU A 138 4.56 7.30 4.30
CA LEU A 138 3.44 7.92 3.60
C LEU A 138 2.83 6.97 2.57
N ASN A 139 3.68 6.26 1.83
CA ASN A 139 3.27 5.34 0.77
C ASN A 139 3.04 3.90 1.27
N ALA A 140 3.19 3.63 2.57
CA ALA A 140 2.88 2.34 3.19
C ALA A 140 1.44 1.87 2.95
N GLN A 141 0.51 2.80 2.64
CA GLN A 141 -0.86 2.50 2.23
C GLN A 141 -0.94 1.51 1.05
N THR A 142 0.05 1.50 0.16
CA THR A 142 0.14 0.53 -0.95
C THR A 142 0.36 -0.90 -0.44
N TYR A 143 1.31 -1.09 0.49
CA TYR A 143 1.55 -2.39 1.12
C TYR A 143 0.36 -2.82 1.97
N LEU A 144 -0.27 -1.89 2.69
CA LEU A 144 -1.47 -2.16 3.48
C LEU A 144 -2.65 -2.57 2.60
N ALA A 145 -2.79 -2.00 1.40
CA ALA A 145 -3.80 -2.43 0.43
C ALA A 145 -3.53 -3.86 -0.08
N ILE A 146 -2.27 -4.21 -0.37
CA ILE A 146 -1.89 -5.58 -0.75
C ILE A 146 -2.17 -6.55 0.41
N ILE A 147 -1.82 -6.18 1.65
CA ILE A 147 -2.13 -6.99 2.83
C ILE A 147 -3.65 -7.17 2.98
N THR A 148 -4.43 -6.11 2.80
CA THR A 148 -5.90 -6.15 2.83
C THR A 148 -6.43 -7.11 1.77
N PHE A 149 -5.91 -7.03 0.55
CA PHE A 149 -6.27 -7.96 -0.52
C PHE A 149 -5.91 -9.41 -0.18
N ILE A 150 -4.76 -9.68 0.39
CA ILE A 150 -4.37 -11.04 0.83
C ILE A 150 -5.32 -11.54 1.93
N ILE A 151 -5.66 -10.70 2.92
CA ILE A 151 -6.60 -11.05 4.00
C ILE A 151 -7.98 -11.44 3.44
N LEU A 152 -8.42 -10.81 2.36
CA LEU A 152 -9.67 -11.18 1.68
C LEU A 152 -9.70 -12.66 1.28
N PHE A 153 -8.57 -13.26 0.91
CA PHE A 153 -8.48 -14.64 0.43
C PHE A 153 -7.94 -15.64 1.46
N ILE A 154 -7.69 -15.19 2.71
CA ILE A 154 -7.27 -16.12 3.78
C ILE A 154 -8.47 -16.96 4.23
N GLU A 155 -8.24 -18.27 4.34
CA GLU A 155 -9.07 -19.19 5.10
C GLU A 155 -8.64 -19.18 6.56
N TYR A 156 -9.58 -18.84 7.45
CA TYR A 156 -9.30 -18.71 8.87
C TYR A 156 -9.23 -20.09 9.54
N GLU A 157 -8.03 -20.61 9.71
CA GLU A 157 -7.77 -21.87 10.41
C GLU A 157 -7.19 -21.66 11.80
N LYS A 158 -6.44 -20.57 11.99
CA LYS A 158 -5.72 -20.29 13.23
C LYS A 158 -6.40 -19.19 14.04
N LYS A 159 -6.54 -19.43 15.36
CA LYS A 159 -7.11 -18.43 16.28
C LYS A 159 -6.42 -17.05 16.23
N ILE A 160 -5.09 -17.04 16.06
CA ILE A 160 -4.33 -15.78 15.98
C ILE A 160 -4.78 -14.90 14.81
N GLN A 161 -5.17 -15.49 13.69
CA GLN A 161 -5.65 -14.73 12.52
C GLN A 161 -6.99 -14.04 12.78
N LEU A 162 -7.81 -14.57 13.70
CA LEU A 162 -9.09 -13.98 14.09
C LEU A 162 -8.90 -12.62 14.80
N TYR A 163 -7.77 -12.41 15.46
CA TYR A 163 -7.47 -11.16 16.16
C TYR A 163 -6.55 -10.26 15.35
N LEU A 164 -5.51 -10.83 14.73
CA LEU A 164 -4.50 -10.06 14.00
C LEU A 164 -5.06 -9.40 12.76
N ASN A 165 -5.86 -10.11 11.96
CA ASN A 165 -6.39 -9.56 10.72
C ASN A 165 -7.31 -8.35 10.93
N PRO A 166 -8.28 -8.35 11.88
CA PRO A 166 -9.05 -7.14 12.20
C PRO A 166 -8.19 -5.94 12.59
N VAL A 167 -7.15 -6.13 13.41
CA VAL A 167 -6.24 -5.05 13.81
C VAL A 167 -5.51 -4.47 12.60
N ILE A 168 -4.99 -5.34 11.72
CA ILE A 168 -4.34 -4.91 10.48
C ILE A 168 -5.33 -4.14 9.60
N LEU A 169 -6.58 -4.59 9.48
CA LEU A 169 -7.60 -3.94 8.67
C LEU A 169 -8.00 -2.55 9.22
N VAL A 170 -8.00 -2.35 10.54
CA VAL A 170 -8.19 -1.03 11.14
C VAL A 170 -7.07 -0.08 10.71
N ILE A 171 -5.81 -0.52 10.85
CA ILE A 171 -4.66 0.28 10.45
C ILE A 171 -4.71 0.55 8.94
N ALA A 172 -4.96 -0.47 8.12
CA ALA A 172 -5.00 -0.37 6.68
C ALA A 172 -6.13 0.56 6.17
N GLY A 173 -7.32 0.45 6.73
CA GLY A 173 -8.47 1.27 6.35
C GLY A 173 -8.33 2.74 6.75
N LEU A 174 -7.61 3.01 7.86
CA LEU A 174 -7.33 4.37 8.32
C LEU A 174 -5.98 4.92 7.79
N SER A 175 -5.27 4.18 6.94
CA SER A 175 -4.00 4.61 6.35
C SER A 175 -4.13 4.93 4.86
N GLY A 176 -5.16 5.71 4.51
CA GLY A 176 -5.42 6.10 3.14
C GLY A 176 -6.60 5.35 2.52
N ILE A 177 -6.89 5.66 1.26
CA ILE A 177 -8.11 5.20 0.58
C ILE A 177 -7.98 3.83 -0.09
N TYR A 178 -6.76 3.35 -0.36
CA TYR A 178 -6.55 2.16 -1.19
C TYR A 178 -7.17 0.89 -0.59
N SER A 179 -7.02 0.68 0.72
CA SER A 179 -7.66 -0.46 1.41
C SER A 179 -9.19 -0.33 1.44
N CYS A 180 -9.71 0.90 1.50
CA CYS A 180 -11.14 1.17 1.49
C CYS A 180 -11.82 0.79 0.17
N LEU A 181 -11.10 0.86 -0.96
CA LEU A 181 -11.60 0.42 -2.26
C LEU A 181 -11.94 -1.07 -2.31
N LEU A 182 -11.36 -1.87 -1.40
CA LEU A 182 -11.64 -3.31 -1.30
C LEU A 182 -12.88 -3.63 -0.46
N THR A 183 -13.48 -2.65 0.21
CA THR A 183 -14.67 -2.84 1.07
C THR A 183 -15.82 -3.60 0.39
N PRO A 184 -16.22 -3.31 -0.87
CA PRO A 184 -17.28 -4.05 -1.53
C PRO A 184 -16.98 -5.56 -1.63
N LEU A 185 -15.71 -5.94 -1.86
CA LEU A 185 -15.31 -7.34 -1.96
C LEU A 185 -15.42 -8.06 -0.62
N PHE A 186 -15.12 -7.38 0.50
CA PHE A 186 -15.32 -7.94 1.85
C PHE A 186 -16.80 -8.13 2.18
N ILE A 187 -17.67 -7.20 1.77
CA ILE A 187 -19.13 -7.33 1.92
C ILE A 187 -19.64 -8.53 1.11
N ILE A 188 -19.20 -8.66 -0.14
CA ILE A 188 -19.55 -9.80 -1.00
C ILE A 188 -19.07 -11.11 -0.36
N LYS A 189 -17.83 -11.17 0.13
CA LYS A 189 -17.30 -12.36 0.83
C LYS A 189 -18.16 -12.72 2.04
N TYR A 190 -18.56 -11.73 2.85
CA TYR A 190 -19.46 -11.97 3.98
C TYR A 190 -20.81 -12.50 3.51
N TYR A 191 -21.40 -11.90 2.49
CA TYR A 191 -22.70 -12.34 1.97
C TYR A 191 -22.71 -13.82 1.58
N PHE A 192 -21.66 -14.31 0.93
CA PHE A 192 -21.55 -15.73 0.53
C PHE A 192 -21.13 -16.66 1.67
N SER A 193 -20.23 -16.23 2.55
CA SER A 193 -19.68 -17.13 3.58
C SER A 193 -20.46 -17.17 4.88
N ARG A 194 -21.19 -16.07 5.22
CA ARG A 194 -21.96 -15.88 6.46
C ARG A 194 -21.19 -16.09 7.76
N ARG A 195 -19.84 -16.07 7.70
CA ARG A 195 -18.99 -16.25 8.88
C ARG A 195 -18.86 -14.93 9.64
N ILE A 196 -18.96 -14.98 10.98
CA ILE A 196 -18.88 -13.80 11.86
C ILE A 196 -17.59 -12.98 11.66
N ILE A 197 -16.44 -13.64 11.40
CA ILE A 197 -15.17 -12.96 11.16
C ILE A 197 -15.21 -12.13 9.89
N ASN A 198 -15.89 -12.59 8.83
CA ASN A 198 -16.04 -11.84 7.60
C ASN A 198 -16.99 -10.65 7.79
N LEU A 199 -17.97 -10.75 8.69
CA LEU A 199 -18.80 -9.64 9.12
C LEU A 199 -17.94 -8.58 9.84
N ILE A 200 -17.12 -8.99 10.82
CA ILE A 200 -16.24 -8.09 11.56
C ILE A 200 -15.31 -7.35 10.59
N ASN A 201 -14.64 -8.07 9.69
CA ASN A 201 -13.72 -7.49 8.72
C ASN A 201 -14.40 -6.51 7.76
N SER A 202 -15.58 -6.87 7.23
CA SER A 202 -16.35 -5.98 6.35
C SER A 202 -16.84 -4.73 7.10
N SER A 203 -17.27 -4.86 8.35
CA SER A 203 -17.71 -3.74 9.18
C SER A 203 -16.57 -2.78 9.49
N ILE A 204 -15.38 -3.29 9.79
CA ILE A 204 -14.18 -2.48 10.03
C ILE A 204 -13.84 -1.64 8.79
N LEU A 205 -13.76 -2.28 7.61
CA LEU A 205 -13.44 -1.57 6.38
C LEU A 205 -14.55 -0.60 5.97
N LEU A 206 -15.81 -0.95 6.20
CA LEU A 206 -16.94 -0.04 5.93
C LEU A 206 -16.87 1.21 6.80
N LEU A 207 -16.64 1.06 8.10
CA LEU A 207 -16.48 2.20 9.01
C LEU A 207 -15.26 3.05 8.64
N ALA A 208 -14.12 2.44 8.34
CA ALA A 208 -12.93 3.15 7.88
C ALA A 208 -13.21 3.91 6.58
N SER A 209 -13.91 3.30 5.62
CA SER A 209 -14.30 3.94 4.35
C SER A 209 -15.20 5.15 4.58
N LEU A 210 -16.17 5.04 5.49
CA LEU A 210 -17.06 6.17 5.83
C LEU A 210 -16.28 7.31 6.46
N ILE A 211 -15.32 7.01 7.35
CA ILE A 211 -14.44 8.03 7.95
C ILE A 211 -13.60 8.71 6.86
N GLN A 212 -12.93 7.96 5.99
CA GLN A 212 -12.09 8.51 4.92
C GLN A 212 -12.91 9.38 3.95
N LEU A 213 -14.08 8.91 3.53
CA LEU A 213 -15.01 9.66 2.66
C LEU A 213 -15.46 10.96 3.34
N SER A 214 -15.79 10.92 4.62
CA SER A 214 -16.19 12.11 5.37
C SER A 214 -15.07 13.16 5.39
N ILE A 215 -13.82 12.72 5.58
CA ILE A 215 -12.65 13.60 5.57
C ILE A 215 -12.46 14.22 4.18
N ILE A 216 -12.60 13.44 3.10
CA ILE A 216 -12.50 13.92 1.71
C ILE A 216 -13.55 15.01 1.46
N PHE A 217 -14.82 14.78 1.87
CA PHE A 217 -15.88 15.77 1.71
C PHE A 217 -15.63 17.07 2.47
N ILE A 218 -15.15 16.97 3.72
CA ILE A 218 -14.80 18.14 4.53
C ILE A 218 -13.62 18.89 3.90
N SER A 219 -12.58 18.20 3.47
CA SER A 219 -11.39 18.78 2.84
C SER A 219 -11.72 19.47 1.51
N LYS A 220 -12.64 18.91 0.72
CA LYS A 220 -13.10 19.52 -0.54
C LYS A 220 -13.78 20.87 -0.29
N ASN A 221 -14.58 20.99 0.76
CA ASN A 221 -15.29 22.21 1.10
C ASN A 221 -14.37 23.31 1.67
N SER A 222 -13.17 22.97 2.13
CA SER A 222 -12.22 23.92 2.72
C SER A 222 -11.29 24.63 1.73
N ASN A 223 -11.53 24.51 0.41
CA ASN A 223 -10.71 25.13 -0.66
C ASN A 223 -9.21 24.82 -0.58
N THR A 224 -8.82 23.69 -0.01
CA THR A 224 -7.42 23.26 -0.04
C THR A 224 -7.05 22.81 -1.46
N LEU A 225 -5.89 23.24 -1.91
CA LEU A 225 -5.43 23.24 -3.32
C LEU A 225 -5.54 21.90 -4.07
N TYR A 226 -5.57 20.77 -3.37
CA TYR A 226 -5.65 19.43 -3.98
C TYR A 226 -7.07 18.84 -3.99
N ALA A 227 -7.89 19.17 -3.01
CA ALA A 227 -9.28 18.67 -2.95
C ALA A 227 -10.17 19.24 -4.07
N GLY A 228 -9.86 20.42 -4.59
CA GLY A 228 -10.55 21.02 -5.73
C GLY A 228 -10.28 20.37 -7.09
N LYS A 229 -9.28 19.48 -7.17
CA LYS A 229 -8.90 18.76 -8.41
C LYS A 229 -9.48 17.36 -8.54
N LEU A 230 -10.26 16.89 -7.56
CA LEU A 230 -11.06 15.68 -7.72
C LEU A 230 -12.28 15.99 -8.59
N ASP A 231 -12.03 16.35 -9.83
CA ASP A 231 -13.04 16.32 -10.88
C ASP A 231 -13.19 14.85 -11.28
N PHE A 232 -14.31 14.23 -10.93
CA PHE A 232 -14.63 12.86 -11.30
C PHE A 232 -15.00 12.71 -12.80
N SER A 233 -14.80 13.75 -13.59
CA SER A 233 -14.86 13.64 -15.04
C SER A 233 -13.60 12.91 -15.54
N ILE A 234 -13.64 11.58 -15.52
CA ILE A 234 -12.58 10.78 -16.16
C ILE A 234 -12.63 11.06 -17.65
N SER A 235 -11.75 11.91 -18.13
CA SER A 235 -11.56 12.09 -19.55
C SER A 235 -10.91 10.82 -20.13
N SER A 236 -11.17 10.52 -21.39
CA SER A 236 -10.52 9.39 -22.07
C SER A 236 -8.98 9.48 -22.01
N THR A 237 -8.43 10.69 -22.00
CA THR A 237 -6.99 10.95 -21.86
C THR A 237 -6.45 10.59 -20.45
N GLU A 238 -7.23 10.81 -19.40
CA GLU A 238 -6.85 10.43 -18.04
C GLU A 238 -6.90 8.93 -17.84
N PHE A 239 -7.90 8.25 -18.40
CA PHE A 239 -7.98 6.79 -18.38
C PHE A 239 -6.80 6.14 -19.11
N ILE A 240 -6.44 6.66 -20.30
CA ILE A 240 -5.27 6.20 -21.06
C ILE A 240 -3.97 6.46 -20.30
N SER A 241 -3.82 7.65 -19.71
CA SER A 241 -2.66 8.01 -18.91
C SER A 241 -2.54 7.10 -17.66
N PHE A 242 -3.66 6.80 -16.99
CA PHE A 242 -3.70 5.87 -15.88
C PHE A 242 -3.30 4.46 -16.33
N SER A 243 -3.91 3.94 -17.39
CA SER A 243 -3.61 2.60 -17.90
C SER A 243 -2.15 2.49 -18.35
N TYR A 244 -1.60 3.49 -19.01
CA TYR A 244 -0.19 3.56 -19.38
C TYR A 244 0.72 3.56 -18.16
N ASN A 245 0.45 4.39 -17.16
CA ASN A 245 1.27 4.46 -15.94
C ASN A 245 1.19 3.16 -15.12
N VAL A 246 0.02 2.53 -15.03
CA VAL A 246 -0.17 1.30 -14.25
C VAL A 246 0.38 0.09 -14.97
N LEU A 247 0.12 -0.07 -16.27
CA LEU A 247 0.50 -1.29 -17.01
C LEU A 247 1.90 -1.18 -17.63
N VAL A 248 2.18 -0.10 -18.36
CA VAL A 248 3.46 -0.01 -19.09
C VAL A 248 4.60 0.37 -18.16
N ARG A 249 4.44 1.39 -17.33
CA ARG A 249 5.47 1.78 -16.37
C ARG A 249 5.76 0.72 -15.31
N THR A 250 4.80 -0.15 -14.98
CA THR A 250 5.00 -1.20 -13.99
C THR A 250 5.89 -2.32 -14.48
N PHE A 251 5.89 -2.62 -15.77
CA PHE A 251 6.66 -3.71 -16.35
C PHE A 251 7.96 -3.28 -17.06
N PHE A 252 8.03 -2.03 -17.51
CA PHE A 252 9.18 -1.52 -18.26
C PHE A 252 9.86 -0.38 -17.49
N SER A 253 11.18 -0.37 -17.41
CA SER A 253 11.92 0.68 -16.72
C SER A 253 11.59 2.09 -17.25
N GLY A 254 11.71 3.12 -16.42
CA GLY A 254 11.25 4.48 -16.74
C GLY A 254 11.89 5.14 -17.99
N THR A 255 12.98 4.59 -18.50
CA THR A 255 13.62 5.05 -19.75
C THR A 255 12.83 4.67 -21.00
N PHE A 256 12.31 3.44 -21.06
CA PHE A 256 11.53 2.95 -22.22
C PHE A 256 10.19 3.66 -22.37
N PRO A 257 9.37 3.84 -21.31
CA PRO A 257 8.17 4.64 -21.40
C PRO A 257 8.38 6.09 -21.81
N ASN A 258 9.45 6.73 -21.30
CA ASN A 258 9.77 8.11 -21.67
C ASN A 258 10.17 8.25 -23.14
N TYR A 259 10.90 7.26 -23.68
CA TYR A 259 11.24 7.20 -25.11
C TYR A 259 9.99 7.07 -25.98
N ILE A 260 9.03 6.22 -25.61
CA ILE A 260 7.76 6.10 -26.32
C ILE A 260 7.00 7.42 -26.26
N VAL A 261 6.81 8.01 -25.07
CA VAL A 261 6.07 9.27 -24.91
C VAL A 261 6.73 10.42 -25.65
N SER A 262 8.05 10.51 -25.67
CA SER A 262 8.74 11.59 -26.41
C SER A 262 8.56 11.49 -27.92
N ASN A 263 8.59 10.28 -28.46
CA ASN A 263 8.40 10.05 -29.90
C ASN A 263 6.92 10.16 -30.35
N PHE A 264 5.97 10.00 -29.44
CA PHE A 264 4.53 10.12 -29.71
C PHE A 264 3.94 11.47 -29.30
N LYS A 265 4.73 12.37 -28.72
CA LYS A 265 4.27 13.72 -28.32
C LYS A 265 3.83 14.57 -29.51
N ASP A 266 4.42 14.30 -30.67
CA ASP A 266 4.09 14.98 -31.92
C ASP A 266 2.84 14.42 -32.63
N LEU A 267 2.32 13.25 -32.15
CA LEU A 267 1.14 12.58 -32.69
C LEU A 267 -0.14 12.83 -31.86
N LYS A 268 -0.14 13.89 -31.08
CA LYS A 268 -1.19 14.19 -30.08
C LYS A 268 -2.58 14.41 -30.68
N ASP A 269 -2.69 14.61 -31.99
CA ASP A 269 -3.96 14.90 -32.67
C ASP A 269 -4.59 13.69 -33.37
N ASP A 270 -3.97 12.52 -33.35
CA ASP A 270 -4.47 11.36 -34.08
C ASP A 270 -5.13 10.34 -33.12
N LYS A 271 -6.46 10.44 -32.99
CA LYS A 271 -7.28 9.56 -32.11
C LYS A 271 -7.12 8.08 -32.43
N ASP A 272 -6.79 7.74 -33.68
CA ASP A 272 -6.66 6.36 -34.14
C ASP A 272 -5.38 5.69 -33.61
N ILE A 273 -4.29 6.45 -33.44
CA ILE A 273 -3.04 5.93 -32.88
C ILE A 273 -3.18 5.67 -31.37
N ILE A 274 -3.92 6.52 -30.67
CA ILE A 274 -4.23 6.32 -29.25
C ILE A 274 -5.07 5.05 -29.06
N LEU A 275 -5.98 4.77 -29.96
CA LEU A 275 -6.80 3.56 -29.95
C LEU A 275 -5.96 2.30 -30.24
N ILE A 276 -5.06 2.34 -31.23
CA ILE A 276 -4.15 1.23 -31.56
C ILE A 276 -3.20 0.93 -30.42
N MET A 277 -2.65 1.96 -29.75
CA MET A 277 -1.80 1.79 -28.57
C MET A 277 -2.57 1.20 -27.38
N SER A 278 -3.84 1.59 -27.19
CA SER A 278 -4.68 0.99 -26.14
C SER A 278 -4.94 -0.51 -26.41
N ILE A 279 -5.14 -0.90 -27.66
CA ILE A 279 -5.37 -2.29 -28.07
C ILE A 279 -4.09 -3.12 -27.92
N LEU A 280 -2.92 -2.58 -28.26
CA LEU A 280 -1.62 -3.24 -28.08
C LEU A 280 -1.21 -3.43 -26.61
N VAL A 281 -1.76 -2.66 -25.71
CA VAL A 281 -1.55 -2.79 -24.26
C VAL A 281 -2.48 -3.86 -23.66
N PHE A 282 -3.58 -4.20 -24.34
CA PHE A 282 -4.53 -5.24 -23.88
C PHE A 282 -4.33 -6.61 -24.55
N LEU A 283 -3.45 -6.74 -25.53
CA LEU A 283 -3.00 -7.99 -26.14
C LEU A 283 -1.64 -8.43 -25.54
#